data_d9b4cc743d02d7e93d7cc89899d61fd2
#
_entry.id   d9b4cc743d02d7e93d7cc89899d61fd2
#
_cell.length_a   1.000
_cell.length_b   1.000
_cell.length_c   1.000
_cell.angle_alpha   90.00
_cell.angle_beta   90.00
_cell.angle_gamma   90.00
#
_symmetry.space_group_name_H-M   'P 1'
#
loop_
_entity.id
_entity.type
_entity.pdbx_description
1 polymer ?
#
loop_
_entity_poly.entity_id
_entity_poly.type
_entity_poly.pdbx_seq_one_letter_code
_entity_poly.pdbx_strand_id
1 'polypeptide(L)'
;MRKLVLLWGLCALGSCTWFESREVKTRKLVNAELSSINWNDVDQYPLFADCDETANKAAQKECFEQNLLQHFSMTLQDFEFILDDELADTLYMDFLVDHNGAISVLDIERNRTIIQQIPEFNGVITQSLKSLPKLEPALKRGIPVNAKFRIPLILNTN
;
A
#
# COMPACT_ATOMS: atom_id res chain seq x y z
N MET A 1 11.86 32.01 -61.61
CA MET A 1 10.60 31.39 -61.10
C MET A 1 10.79 29.98 -60.53
N ARG A 2 11.56 29.08 -61.20
CA ARG A 2 11.80 27.70 -60.69
C ARG A 2 12.50 27.62 -59.31
N LYS A 3 13.40 28.56 -58.96
CA LYS A 3 14.13 28.56 -57.68
C LYS A 3 13.26 29.03 -56.50
N LEU A 4 12.25 29.85 -56.72
CA LEU A 4 11.30 30.33 -55.69
C LEU A 4 10.30 29.24 -55.30
N VAL A 5 9.90 28.41 -56.22
CA VAL A 5 8.97 27.28 -55.97
C VAL A 5 9.68 26.17 -55.12
N LEU A 6 10.99 25.97 -55.37
CA LEU A 6 11.79 25.04 -54.58
C LEU A 6 11.99 25.49 -53.10
N LEU A 7 12.14 26.79 -52.86
CA LEU A 7 12.25 27.36 -51.51
C LEU A 7 10.93 27.24 -50.73
N TRP A 8 9.79 27.39 -51.41
CA TRP A 8 8.46 27.24 -50.78
C TRP A 8 8.14 25.77 -50.43
N GLY A 9 8.61 24.83 -51.23
CA GLY A 9 8.45 23.38 -50.97
C GLY A 9 9.25 22.91 -49.75
N LEU A 10 10.41 23.54 -49.45
CA LEU A 10 11.25 23.14 -48.32
C LEU A 10 10.71 23.63 -46.98
N CYS A 11 9.93 24.71 -46.93
CA CYS A 11 9.29 25.21 -45.70
C CYS A 11 8.06 24.41 -45.28
N ALA A 12 7.46 23.60 -46.16
CA ALA A 12 6.26 22.81 -45.86
C ALA A 12 6.57 21.50 -45.12
N LEU A 13 7.83 21.05 -45.08
CA LEU A 13 8.22 19.78 -44.44
C LEU A 13 8.65 19.92 -42.97
N GLY A 14 8.76 21.12 -42.44
CA GLY A 14 9.24 21.40 -41.09
C GLY A 14 8.15 21.59 -40.03
N SER A 15 6.85 21.45 -40.37
CA SER A 15 5.74 21.91 -39.53
C SER A 15 5.04 20.82 -38.68
N CYS A 16 5.52 19.59 -38.62
CA CYS A 16 4.77 18.49 -38.00
C CYS A 16 5.14 18.13 -36.56
N THR A 17 6.08 18.82 -35.89
CA THR A 17 6.51 18.39 -34.53
C THR A 17 6.09 19.32 -33.40
N TRP A 18 5.35 20.40 -33.64
CA TRP A 18 5.02 21.37 -32.58
C TRP A 18 3.58 21.37 -32.12
N PHE A 19 2.75 20.45 -32.58
CA PHE A 19 1.36 20.35 -32.13
C PHE A 19 1.18 19.14 -31.20
N GLU A 20 1.86 19.17 -30.06
CA GLU A 20 1.54 18.22 -28.96
C GLU A 20 0.12 18.56 -28.48
N SER A 21 -0.81 17.62 -28.63
CA SER A 21 -2.22 17.82 -28.29
C SER A 21 -2.36 18.23 -26.80
N ARG A 22 -3.33 19.07 -26.50
CA ARG A 22 -3.65 19.47 -25.12
C ARG A 22 -3.77 18.25 -24.17
N GLU A 23 -4.34 17.15 -24.66
CA GLU A 23 -4.47 15.90 -23.92
C GLU A 23 -3.12 15.27 -23.53
N VAL A 24 -2.15 15.26 -24.43
CA VAL A 24 -0.82 14.72 -24.15
C VAL A 24 -0.10 15.57 -23.11
N LYS A 25 -0.18 16.90 -23.21
CA LYS A 25 0.38 17.81 -22.20
C LYS A 25 -0.29 17.64 -20.85
N THR A 26 -1.62 17.54 -20.82
CA THR A 26 -2.38 17.30 -19.57
C THR A 26 -2.01 15.97 -18.95
N ARG A 27 -1.92 14.89 -19.72
CA ARG A 27 -1.48 13.57 -19.24
C ARG A 27 -0.06 13.60 -18.69
N LYS A 28 0.87 14.28 -19.36
CA LYS A 28 2.26 14.42 -18.88
C LYS A 28 2.31 15.16 -17.55
N LEU A 29 1.57 16.26 -17.42
CA LEU A 29 1.49 17.04 -16.18
C LEU A 29 0.86 16.22 -15.05
N VAL A 30 -0.26 15.56 -15.32
CA VAL A 30 -0.91 14.68 -14.35
C VAL A 30 0.02 13.55 -13.92
N ASN A 31 0.69 12.87 -14.86
CA ASN A 31 1.62 11.80 -14.53
C ASN A 31 2.85 12.31 -13.76
N ALA A 32 3.37 13.50 -14.08
CA ALA A 32 4.46 14.12 -13.34
C ALA A 32 4.03 14.45 -11.91
N GLU A 33 2.84 15.03 -11.73
CA GLU A 33 2.27 15.31 -10.41
C GLU A 33 2.05 14.02 -9.61
N LEU A 34 1.45 13.01 -10.23
CA LEU A 34 1.22 11.69 -9.59
C LEU A 34 2.54 11.02 -9.19
N SER A 35 3.59 11.14 -10.00
CA SER A 35 4.91 10.56 -9.69
C SER A 35 5.64 11.31 -8.58
N SER A 36 5.32 12.58 -8.34
CA SER A 36 5.90 13.39 -7.27
C SER A 36 5.25 13.13 -5.91
N ILE A 37 4.07 12.48 -5.88
CA ILE A 37 3.36 12.17 -4.65
C ILE A 37 4.04 11.00 -3.96
N ASN A 38 4.47 11.18 -2.72
CA ASN A 38 4.88 10.06 -1.88
C ASN A 38 3.63 9.30 -1.43
N TRP A 39 3.30 8.22 -2.14
CA TRP A 39 2.12 7.39 -1.86
C TRP A 39 2.20 6.63 -0.54
N ASN A 40 3.39 6.52 0.05
CA ASN A 40 3.57 5.91 1.37
C ASN A 40 3.23 6.89 2.51
N ASP A 41 3.06 8.18 2.20
CA ASP A 41 2.64 9.20 3.17
C ASP A 41 1.20 9.63 2.89
N VAL A 42 0.25 8.93 3.47
CA VAL A 42 -1.18 9.22 3.38
C VAL A 42 -1.57 10.40 4.27
N ASP A 43 -2.62 11.12 3.93
CA ASP A 43 -3.14 12.21 4.79
C ASP A 43 -4.05 11.66 5.90
N GLN A 44 -4.78 10.57 5.60
CA GLN A 44 -5.58 9.81 6.56
C GLN A 44 -5.26 8.32 6.43
N TYR A 45 -5.12 7.65 7.57
CA TYR A 45 -4.88 6.20 7.61
C TYR A 45 -6.14 5.43 7.25
N PRO A 46 -6.02 4.15 6.82
CA PRO A 46 -7.17 3.28 6.73
C PRO A 46 -7.80 3.13 8.12
N LEU A 47 -9.12 2.99 8.19
CA LEU A 47 -9.81 2.92 9.45
C LEU A 47 -10.70 1.67 9.53
N PHE A 48 -10.69 1.07 10.70
CA PHE A 48 -11.75 0.16 11.11
C PHE A 48 -12.99 0.95 11.51
N ALA A 49 -14.17 0.33 11.46
CA ALA A 49 -15.43 0.99 11.80
C ALA A 49 -15.47 1.58 13.22
N ASP A 50 -14.68 1.03 14.12
CA ASP A 50 -14.59 1.47 15.52
C ASP A 50 -13.61 2.64 15.73
N CYS A 51 -12.88 3.07 14.70
CA CYS A 51 -11.94 4.16 14.77
C CYS A 51 -12.61 5.50 14.43
N ASP A 52 -12.21 6.55 15.16
CA ASP A 52 -12.72 7.91 14.93
C ASP A 52 -12.07 8.52 13.67
N GLU A 53 -12.89 8.71 12.62
CA GLU A 53 -12.47 9.32 11.36
C GLU A 53 -12.06 10.79 11.48
N THR A 54 -12.53 11.47 12.55
CA THR A 54 -12.23 12.87 12.81
C THR A 54 -10.95 13.07 13.64
N ALA A 55 -10.36 11.99 14.14
CA ALA A 55 -9.13 12.01 14.90
C ALA A 55 -7.94 12.50 14.03
N ASN A 56 -6.91 13.00 14.71
CA ASN A 56 -5.68 13.36 14.00
C ASN A 56 -4.97 12.14 13.44
N LYS A 57 -4.10 12.35 12.45
CA LYS A 57 -3.39 11.29 11.72
C LYS A 57 -2.65 10.30 12.64
N ALA A 58 -2.06 10.77 13.74
CA ALA A 58 -1.34 9.91 14.69
C ALA A 58 -2.30 8.96 15.42
N ALA A 59 -3.44 9.48 15.90
CA ALA A 59 -4.47 8.68 16.55
C ALA A 59 -5.15 7.70 15.60
N GLN A 60 -5.38 8.10 14.34
CA GLN A 60 -5.88 7.19 13.30
C GLN A 60 -4.90 6.03 13.07
N LYS A 61 -3.61 6.33 12.96
CA LYS A 61 -2.56 5.32 12.80
C LYS A 61 -2.56 4.34 13.97
N GLU A 62 -2.55 4.86 15.20
CA GLU A 62 -2.56 4.06 16.41
C GLU A 62 -3.79 3.14 16.48
N CYS A 63 -4.98 3.69 16.23
CA CYS A 63 -6.21 2.91 16.19
C CYS A 63 -6.16 1.80 15.15
N PHE A 64 -5.70 2.10 13.94
CA PHE A 64 -5.54 1.12 12.87
C PHE A 64 -4.58 -0.01 13.27
N GLU A 65 -3.39 0.32 13.79
CA GLU A 65 -2.39 -0.65 14.20
C GLU A 65 -2.88 -1.52 15.36
N GLN A 66 -3.51 -0.93 16.37
CA GLN A 66 -4.05 -1.65 17.53
C GLN A 66 -5.14 -2.65 17.13
N ASN A 67 -6.12 -2.22 16.33
CA ASN A 67 -7.20 -3.10 15.87
C ASN A 67 -6.65 -4.27 15.03
N LEU A 68 -5.68 -3.98 14.15
CA LEU A 68 -5.07 -5.02 13.32
C LEU A 68 -4.28 -6.03 14.15
N LEU A 69 -3.45 -5.55 15.09
CA LEU A 69 -2.68 -6.41 16.00
C LEU A 69 -3.59 -7.22 16.92
N GLN A 70 -4.67 -6.64 17.42
CA GLN A 70 -5.66 -7.34 18.21
C GLN A 70 -6.33 -8.47 17.41
N HIS A 71 -6.67 -8.21 16.14
CA HIS A 71 -7.24 -9.23 15.26
C HIS A 71 -6.27 -10.40 15.04
N PHE A 72 -4.99 -10.09 14.78
CA PHE A 72 -3.96 -11.14 14.68
C PHE A 72 -3.82 -11.92 15.97
N SER A 73 -3.76 -11.24 17.11
CA SER A 73 -3.64 -11.91 18.42
C SER A 73 -4.80 -12.87 18.66
N MET A 74 -6.04 -12.44 18.42
CA MET A 74 -7.21 -13.33 18.55
C MET A 74 -7.14 -14.53 17.61
N THR A 75 -6.79 -14.29 16.34
CA THR A 75 -6.70 -15.38 15.36
C THR A 75 -5.57 -16.36 15.72
N LEU A 76 -4.41 -15.87 16.16
CA LEU A 76 -3.29 -16.74 16.53
C LEU A 76 -3.58 -17.55 17.78
N GLN A 77 -4.39 -17.05 18.72
CA GLN A 77 -4.83 -17.81 19.90
C GLN A 77 -5.74 -19.00 19.55
N ASP A 78 -6.45 -18.94 18.43
CA ASP A 78 -7.28 -20.03 17.95
C ASP A 78 -6.47 -21.19 17.34
N PHE A 79 -5.15 -21.00 17.11
CA PHE A 79 -4.24 -22.02 16.61
C PHE A 79 -3.38 -22.56 17.75
N GLU A 80 -3.40 -23.87 17.93
CA GLU A 80 -2.47 -24.57 18.82
C GLU A 80 -1.15 -24.81 18.10
N PHE A 81 -0.13 -24.01 18.43
CA PHE A 81 1.23 -24.23 17.94
C PHE A 81 2.00 -25.10 18.95
N ILE A 82 2.59 -26.20 18.45
CA ILE A 82 3.51 -27.00 19.24
C ILE A 82 4.89 -26.43 19.02
N LEU A 83 5.45 -25.81 20.06
CA LEU A 83 6.77 -25.17 20.02
C LEU A 83 7.77 -26.05 20.76
N ASP A 84 8.95 -26.22 20.16
CA ASP A 84 10.05 -26.98 20.78
C ASP A 84 10.78 -26.14 21.82
N ASP A 85 10.84 -24.82 21.62
CA ASP A 85 11.51 -23.86 22.50
C ASP A 85 10.62 -22.61 22.72
N GLU A 86 10.91 -21.86 23.79
CA GLU A 86 10.31 -20.54 24.00
C GLU A 86 10.62 -19.61 22.81
N LEU A 87 9.57 -19.02 22.27
CA LEU A 87 9.68 -18.07 21.18
C LEU A 87 9.48 -16.65 21.73
N ALA A 88 10.51 -15.84 21.62
CA ALA A 88 10.47 -14.40 21.90
C ALA A 88 11.17 -13.66 20.75
N ASP A 89 10.41 -13.27 19.72
CA ASP A 89 10.97 -12.64 18.54
C ASP A 89 10.02 -11.63 17.92
N THR A 90 10.58 -10.71 17.14
CA THR A 90 9.83 -9.71 16.39
C THR A 90 10.04 -9.93 14.90
N LEU A 91 8.97 -10.09 14.16
CA LEU A 91 9.00 -10.10 12.71
C LEU A 91 8.26 -8.92 12.13
N TYR A 92 8.65 -8.48 10.95
CA TYR A 92 7.97 -7.41 10.24
C TYR A 92 7.11 -7.97 9.14
N MET A 93 5.91 -7.42 9.01
CA MET A 93 4.96 -7.76 7.98
C MET A 93 4.63 -6.54 7.15
N ASP A 94 4.80 -6.66 5.84
CA ASP A 94 4.42 -5.67 4.85
C ASP A 94 3.07 -6.05 4.23
N PHE A 95 2.13 -5.15 4.22
CA PHE A 95 0.82 -5.35 3.61
C PHE A 95 0.32 -4.11 2.89
N LEU A 96 -0.65 -4.34 2.03
CA LEU A 96 -1.32 -3.33 1.23
C LEU A 96 -2.78 -3.23 1.68
N VAL A 97 -3.23 -2.02 1.93
CA VAL A 97 -4.67 -1.69 1.91
C VAL A 97 -4.95 -1.00 0.59
N ASP A 98 -5.83 -1.57 -0.22
CA ASP A 98 -6.16 -1.00 -1.51
C ASP A 98 -7.17 0.16 -1.39
N HIS A 99 -7.39 0.86 -2.49
CA HIS A 99 -8.32 2.00 -2.57
C HIS A 99 -9.79 1.62 -2.32
N ASN A 100 -10.13 0.34 -2.21
CA ASN A 100 -11.45 -0.17 -1.84
C ASN A 100 -11.51 -0.60 -0.37
N GLY A 101 -10.40 -0.49 0.38
CA GLY A 101 -10.31 -0.93 1.77
C GLY A 101 -10.04 -2.43 1.94
N ALA A 102 -9.68 -3.15 0.87
CA ALA A 102 -9.27 -4.55 0.97
C ALA A 102 -7.80 -4.67 1.37
N ILE A 103 -7.51 -5.56 2.34
CA ILE A 103 -6.16 -5.79 2.83
C ILE A 103 -5.55 -7.05 2.23
N SER A 104 -4.25 -7.01 1.94
CA SER A 104 -3.48 -8.15 1.45
C SER A 104 -2.04 -8.13 1.95
N VAL A 105 -1.47 -9.31 2.22
CA VAL A 105 -0.05 -9.45 2.57
C VAL A 105 0.79 -9.23 1.31
N LEU A 106 1.82 -8.39 1.42
CA LEU A 106 2.84 -8.21 0.40
C LEU A 106 4.06 -9.08 0.69
N ASP A 107 4.54 -9.04 1.94
CA ASP A 107 5.68 -9.82 2.39
C ASP A 107 5.62 -10.04 3.90
N ILE A 108 6.17 -11.16 4.36
CA ILE A 108 6.39 -11.46 5.76
C ILE A 108 7.88 -11.73 5.91
N GLU A 109 8.55 -10.96 6.78
CA GLU A 109 9.97 -11.10 7.01
C GLU A 109 10.32 -12.55 7.39
N ARG A 110 11.31 -13.12 6.67
CA ARG A 110 11.72 -14.50 6.89
C ARG A 110 12.54 -14.62 8.16
N ASN A 111 11.92 -15.12 9.21
CA ASN A 111 12.59 -15.51 10.42
C ASN A 111 12.77 -17.02 10.45
N ARG A 112 14.02 -17.51 10.49
CA ARG A 112 14.32 -18.94 10.43
C ARG A 112 13.76 -19.70 11.65
N THR A 113 13.82 -19.11 12.82
CA THR A 113 13.31 -19.72 14.06
C THR A 113 11.80 -19.91 13.97
N ILE A 114 11.08 -18.88 13.52
CA ILE A 114 9.62 -18.95 13.38
C ILE A 114 9.21 -19.95 12.30
N ILE A 115 9.87 -19.94 11.14
CA ILE A 115 9.55 -20.87 10.04
C ILE A 115 9.83 -22.32 10.42
N GLN A 116 10.85 -22.57 11.24
CA GLN A 116 11.18 -23.93 11.71
C GLN A 116 10.19 -24.44 12.75
N GLN A 117 9.76 -23.59 13.69
CA GLN A 117 8.82 -23.97 14.74
C GLN A 117 7.36 -23.92 14.28
N ILE A 118 7.03 -22.96 13.39
CA ILE A 118 5.66 -22.74 12.91
C ILE A 118 5.68 -22.63 11.37
N PRO A 119 5.81 -23.74 10.64
CA PRO A 119 5.87 -23.71 9.17
C PRO A 119 4.61 -23.10 8.52
N GLU A 120 3.44 -23.25 9.13
CA GLU A 120 2.16 -22.75 8.68
C GLU A 120 1.89 -21.27 9.01
N PHE A 121 2.81 -20.59 9.73
CA PHE A 121 2.62 -19.23 10.24
C PHE A 121 2.14 -18.25 9.15
N ASN A 122 2.79 -18.25 7.98
CA ASN A 122 2.42 -17.37 6.87
C ASN A 122 1.00 -17.66 6.36
N GLY A 123 0.60 -18.93 6.35
CA GLY A 123 -0.74 -19.35 5.96
C GLY A 123 -1.80 -18.84 6.94
N VAL A 124 -1.54 -18.98 8.23
CA VAL A 124 -2.42 -18.52 9.31
C VAL A 124 -2.60 -17.00 9.25
N ILE A 125 -1.51 -16.24 9.13
CA ILE A 125 -1.57 -14.78 8.99
C ILE A 125 -2.37 -14.38 7.75
N THR A 126 -2.10 -14.99 6.61
CA THR A 126 -2.82 -14.69 5.36
C THR A 126 -4.31 -15.01 5.48
N GLN A 127 -4.67 -16.09 6.16
CA GLN A 127 -6.07 -16.44 6.40
C GLN A 127 -6.73 -15.48 7.37
N SER A 128 -6.05 -15.07 8.44
CA SER A 128 -6.51 -14.08 9.40
C SER A 128 -6.93 -12.78 8.70
N LEU A 129 -6.13 -12.30 7.76
CA LEU A 129 -6.46 -11.09 7.01
C LEU A 129 -7.74 -11.21 6.16
N LYS A 130 -8.08 -12.41 5.71
CA LYS A 130 -9.32 -12.64 4.95
C LYS A 130 -10.59 -12.51 5.80
N SER A 131 -10.48 -12.70 7.10
CA SER A 131 -11.60 -12.55 8.06
C SER A 131 -11.75 -11.12 8.57
N LEU A 132 -10.82 -10.21 8.24
CA LEU A 132 -10.95 -8.82 8.60
C LEU A 132 -12.20 -8.18 7.95
N PRO A 133 -12.90 -7.31 8.71
CA PRO A 133 -13.94 -6.49 8.11
C PRO A 133 -13.35 -5.56 7.05
N LYS A 134 -14.19 -5.10 6.15
CA LYS A 134 -13.80 -4.09 5.17
C LYS A 134 -13.39 -2.81 5.89
N LEU A 135 -12.22 -2.28 5.50
CA LEU A 135 -11.71 -1.02 6.02
C LEU A 135 -12.19 0.17 5.19
N GLU A 136 -12.29 1.33 5.82
CA GLU A 136 -12.24 2.58 5.06
C GLU A 136 -10.83 2.76 4.51
N PRO A 137 -10.66 3.07 3.22
CA PRO A 137 -9.34 3.17 2.60
C PRO A 137 -8.56 4.38 3.11
N ALA A 138 -7.24 4.32 2.98
CA ALA A 138 -6.39 5.49 3.21
C ALA A 138 -6.74 6.61 2.22
N LEU A 139 -6.66 7.86 2.68
CA LEU A 139 -6.91 9.01 1.82
C LEU A 139 -5.63 9.82 1.59
N LYS A 140 -5.47 10.28 0.34
CA LYS A 140 -4.49 11.29 -0.06
C LYS A 140 -5.22 12.42 -0.77
N ARG A 141 -5.17 13.63 -0.21
CA ARG A 141 -5.93 14.80 -0.72
C ARG A 141 -7.44 14.50 -0.87
N GLY A 142 -8.00 13.71 0.07
CA GLY A 142 -9.40 13.29 0.04
C GLY A 142 -9.75 12.22 -1.00
N ILE A 143 -8.75 11.64 -1.68
CA ILE A 143 -8.94 10.59 -2.69
C ILE A 143 -8.50 9.25 -2.09
N PRO A 144 -9.32 8.18 -2.18
CA PRO A 144 -8.92 6.83 -1.77
C PRO A 144 -7.69 6.35 -2.56
N VAL A 145 -6.68 5.88 -1.83
CA VAL A 145 -5.43 5.42 -2.42
C VAL A 145 -5.01 4.06 -1.88
N ASN A 146 -4.20 3.37 -2.67
CA ASN A 146 -3.49 2.19 -2.20
C ASN A 146 -2.36 2.63 -1.26
N ALA A 147 -2.28 2.06 -0.07
CA ALA A 147 -1.26 2.39 0.91
C ALA A 147 -0.57 1.13 1.44
N LYS A 148 0.75 1.21 1.57
CA LYS A 148 1.56 0.13 2.12
C LYS A 148 1.93 0.45 3.56
N PHE A 149 1.87 -0.58 4.40
CA PHE A 149 2.19 -0.48 5.81
C PHE A 149 3.15 -1.58 6.21
N ARG A 150 4.06 -1.26 7.13
CA ARG A 150 4.95 -2.21 7.78
C ARG A 150 4.67 -2.20 9.27
N ILE A 151 4.29 -3.35 9.79
CA ILE A 151 3.96 -3.51 11.21
C ILE A 151 4.86 -4.58 11.85
N PRO A 152 5.44 -4.30 13.03
CA PRO A 152 6.11 -5.31 13.82
C PRO A 152 5.06 -6.22 14.49
N LEU A 153 5.23 -7.52 14.34
CA LEU A 153 4.50 -8.53 15.07
C LEU A 153 5.43 -9.15 16.11
N ILE A 154 5.11 -8.94 17.38
CA ILE A 154 5.87 -9.48 18.51
C ILE A 154 5.24 -10.80 18.89
N LEU A 155 6.00 -11.88 18.71
CA LEU A 155 5.62 -13.22 19.15
C LEU A 155 6.27 -13.51 20.50
N ASN A 156 5.46 -13.81 21.49
CA ASN A 156 5.93 -14.18 22.81
C ASN A 156 5.06 -15.34 23.33
N THR A 157 5.70 -16.43 23.69
CA THR A 157 5.05 -17.69 24.11
C THR A 157 5.15 -17.93 25.63
N ASN A 158 5.30 -16.87 26.43
CA ASN A 158 5.31 -16.98 27.90
C ASN A 158 3.91 -17.24 28.46
#